data_5528b02195167e857d73d46e4fbecd7e
#
_entry.id   5528b02195167e857d73d46e4fbecd7e
#
_cell.length_a   1.000
_cell.length_b   1.000
_cell.length_c   1.000
_cell.angle_alpha   90.00
_cell.angle_beta   90.00
_cell.angle_gamma   90.00
#
_symmetry.space_group_name_H-M   'P 1'
#
loop_
_entity.id
_entity.type
_entity.pdbx_description
1 polymer ?
#
loop_
_entity_poly.entity_id
_entity_poly.type
_entity_poly.pdbx_seq_one_letter_code
_entity_poly.pdbx_strand_id
1 'polypeptide(L)'
;MKKILLFIFSLLYITNCFAQETIQKKNRITDNVVEKFGVLKDNEEVKDGPYEAMYRRKVPVAMGNYTKGKKTGSWRFYDPGGKLMQIYDYDNHQLKYEAKEYTGTSDFYYTIDKEIADTDRITKPIKAGGRYYGYLPYLGMYKLPFNPYEYGTYGCVAVVELLISPLGRLASYKVRTVCNTLEYDQSITMNTKLFKEEDRQFIPATLNGEPIVSRILIRCQVKQDGGLEFIRE
;
A
#
# COMPACT_ATOMS: atom_id res chain seq x y z
N MET A 1 -18.58 -36.10 -47.38
CA MET A 1 -18.03 -36.71 -46.19
C MET A 1 -16.82 -36.00 -45.62
N LYS A 2 -15.78 -35.61 -46.40
CA LYS A 2 -14.59 -34.87 -45.90
C LYS A 2 -14.91 -33.50 -45.22
N LYS A 3 -15.90 -32.75 -45.72
CA LYS A 3 -16.27 -31.44 -45.13
C LYS A 3 -16.98 -31.52 -43.78
N ILE A 4 -17.73 -32.59 -43.52
CA ILE A 4 -18.42 -32.83 -42.26
C ILE A 4 -17.42 -33.25 -41.19
N LEU A 5 -16.40 -34.02 -41.56
CA LEU A 5 -15.34 -34.43 -40.63
C LEU A 5 -14.48 -33.22 -40.14
N LEU A 6 -14.24 -32.23 -40.98
CA LEU A 6 -13.54 -31.01 -40.61
C LEU A 6 -14.31 -30.12 -39.65
N PHE A 7 -15.68 -30.11 -39.76
CA PHE A 7 -16.55 -29.36 -38.88
C PHE A 7 -16.63 -29.97 -37.48
N ILE A 8 -16.63 -31.31 -37.39
CA ILE A 8 -16.62 -32.03 -36.11
C ILE A 8 -15.27 -31.85 -35.39
N PHE A 9 -14.15 -31.80 -36.13
CA PHE A 9 -12.86 -31.57 -35.55
C PHE A 9 -12.66 -30.11 -35.03
N SER A 10 -13.31 -29.12 -35.66
CA SER A 10 -13.29 -27.74 -35.16
C SER A 10 -14.16 -27.54 -33.91
N LEU A 11 -15.22 -28.31 -33.74
CA LEU A 11 -16.09 -28.26 -32.57
C LEU A 11 -15.43 -28.86 -31.31
N LEU A 12 -14.49 -29.81 -31.48
CA LEU A 12 -13.76 -30.45 -30.38
C LEU A 12 -12.68 -29.56 -29.76
N TYR A 13 -12.23 -28.50 -30.46
CA TYR A 13 -11.26 -27.56 -29.93
C TYR A 13 -11.85 -26.45 -29.04
N ILE A 14 -13.18 -26.29 -28.98
CA ILE A 14 -13.85 -25.19 -28.26
C ILE A 14 -14.09 -25.55 -26.76
N THR A 15 -13.87 -26.79 -26.32
CA THR A 15 -14.31 -27.26 -25.01
C THR A 15 -13.28 -27.21 -23.88
N ASN A 16 -12.11 -26.62 -24.06
CA ASN A 16 -11.11 -26.53 -23.01
C ASN A 16 -10.88 -25.12 -22.44
N CYS A 17 -11.90 -24.27 -22.49
CA CYS A 17 -11.86 -23.08 -21.64
C CYS A 17 -12.36 -23.49 -20.23
N PHE A 18 -11.49 -24.14 -19.45
CA PHE A 18 -11.72 -24.31 -18.02
C PHE A 18 -11.67 -22.90 -17.39
N ALA A 19 -12.82 -22.25 -17.30
CA ALA A 19 -12.96 -21.10 -16.43
C ALA A 19 -12.65 -21.61 -15.02
N GLN A 20 -11.49 -21.19 -14.48
CA GLN A 20 -11.08 -21.57 -13.15
C GLN A 20 -12.11 -20.99 -12.17
N GLU A 21 -12.82 -21.87 -11.44
CA GLU A 21 -13.83 -21.42 -10.49
C GLU A 21 -13.20 -20.62 -9.36
N THR A 22 -13.74 -19.44 -9.08
CA THR A 22 -13.30 -18.58 -8.00
C THR A 22 -14.36 -18.46 -6.91
N ILE A 23 -13.92 -18.38 -5.66
CA ILE A 23 -14.77 -18.16 -4.49
C ILE A 23 -14.48 -16.76 -3.96
N GLN A 24 -15.52 -16.02 -3.57
CA GLN A 24 -15.38 -14.69 -2.98
C GLN A 24 -15.05 -14.77 -1.49
N LYS A 25 -14.00 -14.07 -1.08
CA LYS A 25 -13.60 -13.91 0.32
C LYS A 25 -13.63 -12.45 0.77
N LYS A 26 -13.73 -12.27 2.07
CA LYS A 26 -13.61 -10.96 2.73
C LYS A 26 -12.61 -11.08 3.86
N ASN A 27 -11.78 -10.03 4.02
CA ASN A 27 -10.85 -9.93 5.13
C ASN A 27 -10.82 -8.48 5.65
N ARG A 28 -10.48 -8.31 6.93
CA ARG A 28 -10.30 -6.99 7.54
C ARG A 28 -8.80 -6.63 7.48
N ILE A 29 -8.48 -5.53 6.81
CA ILE A 29 -7.11 -4.98 6.77
C ILE A 29 -6.87 -4.13 8.02
N THR A 30 -7.83 -3.24 8.33
CA THR A 30 -7.84 -2.40 9.53
C THR A 30 -9.27 -2.31 10.07
N ASP A 31 -9.48 -1.65 11.21
CA ASP A 31 -10.83 -1.43 11.75
C ASP A 31 -11.75 -0.72 10.76
N ASN A 32 -11.17 0.13 9.91
CA ASN A 32 -11.90 0.93 8.96
C ASN A 32 -11.86 0.39 7.51
N VAL A 33 -10.99 -0.59 7.20
CA VAL A 33 -10.81 -1.10 5.82
C VAL A 33 -11.06 -2.60 5.75
N VAL A 34 -11.99 -2.99 4.87
CA VAL A 34 -12.33 -4.38 4.55
C VAL A 34 -12.03 -4.63 3.09
N GLU A 35 -11.31 -5.71 2.78
CA GLU A 35 -11.08 -6.17 1.42
C GLU A 35 -12.06 -7.27 1.02
N LYS A 36 -12.42 -7.29 -0.28
CA LYS A 36 -13.14 -8.38 -0.95
C LYS A 36 -12.31 -8.82 -2.14
N PHE A 37 -12.18 -10.11 -2.34
CA PHE A 37 -11.36 -10.65 -3.41
C PHE A 37 -11.79 -12.06 -3.79
N GLY A 38 -11.56 -12.45 -5.04
CA GLY A 38 -11.66 -13.83 -5.48
C GLY A 38 -10.44 -14.64 -5.06
N VAL A 39 -10.65 -15.93 -4.81
CA VAL A 39 -9.60 -16.93 -4.63
C VAL A 39 -9.91 -18.14 -5.50
N LEU A 40 -8.89 -18.90 -5.90
CA LEU A 40 -9.09 -20.15 -6.62
C LEU A 40 -9.80 -21.16 -5.72
N LYS A 41 -10.82 -21.84 -6.26
CA LYS A 41 -11.58 -22.88 -5.53
C LYS A 41 -10.68 -24.03 -5.06
N ASP A 42 -9.69 -24.41 -5.90
CA ASP A 42 -8.77 -25.50 -5.61
C ASP A 42 -7.61 -25.09 -4.69
N ASN A 43 -7.36 -23.79 -4.54
CA ASN A 43 -6.36 -23.24 -3.65
C ASN A 43 -6.78 -21.86 -3.13
N GLU A 44 -7.47 -21.85 -2.01
CA GLU A 44 -8.04 -20.66 -1.40
C GLU A 44 -7.01 -19.65 -0.83
N GLU A 45 -5.71 -19.96 -0.88
CA GLU A 45 -4.63 -19.02 -0.54
C GLU A 45 -4.25 -18.14 -1.73
N VAL A 46 -4.62 -18.54 -2.96
CA VAL A 46 -4.26 -17.83 -4.18
C VAL A 46 -5.38 -16.90 -4.59
N LYS A 47 -5.14 -15.59 -4.51
CA LYS A 47 -6.06 -14.57 -5.01
C LYS A 47 -6.16 -14.66 -6.54
N ASP A 48 -7.39 -14.65 -7.06
CA ASP A 48 -7.67 -14.65 -8.51
C ASP A 48 -8.99 -13.90 -8.78
N GLY A 49 -9.01 -13.05 -9.82
CA GLY A 49 -10.17 -12.23 -10.15
C GLY A 49 -10.18 -10.85 -9.50
N PRO A 50 -11.35 -10.19 -9.46
CA PRO A 50 -11.48 -8.82 -9.00
C PRO A 50 -11.15 -8.65 -7.52
N TYR A 51 -10.56 -7.50 -7.21
CA TYR A 51 -10.19 -7.06 -5.86
C TYR A 51 -10.76 -5.68 -5.57
N GLU A 52 -11.28 -5.51 -4.37
CA GLU A 52 -11.78 -4.25 -3.86
C GLU A 52 -11.45 -4.12 -2.37
N ALA A 53 -10.87 -2.99 -1.96
CA ALA A 53 -10.77 -2.60 -0.54
C ALA A 53 -11.63 -1.38 -0.28
N MET A 54 -12.48 -1.46 0.75
CA MET A 54 -13.49 -0.46 1.07
C MET A 54 -13.22 0.18 2.44
N TYR A 55 -13.12 1.50 2.48
CA TYR A 55 -13.12 2.27 3.72
C TYR A 55 -14.53 2.38 4.28
N ARG A 56 -14.70 2.01 5.57
CA ARG A 56 -16.00 1.97 6.27
C ARG A 56 -17.11 1.28 5.48
N ARG A 57 -16.74 0.31 4.63
CA ARG A 57 -17.65 -0.44 3.73
C ARG A 57 -18.41 0.43 2.71
N LYS A 58 -17.97 1.68 2.48
CA LYS A 58 -18.68 2.65 1.62
C LYS A 58 -17.81 3.20 0.50
N VAL A 59 -16.57 3.54 0.79
CA VAL A 59 -15.68 4.24 -0.16
C VAL A 59 -14.58 3.28 -0.62
N PRO A 60 -14.43 3.01 -1.93
CA PRO A 60 -13.32 2.22 -2.41
C PRO A 60 -12.00 2.97 -2.16
N VAL A 61 -11.01 2.28 -1.62
CA VAL A 61 -9.64 2.80 -1.41
C VAL A 61 -8.61 2.09 -2.26
N ALA A 62 -8.92 0.89 -2.75
CA ALA A 62 -8.13 0.18 -3.75
C ALA A 62 -9.04 -0.70 -4.61
N MET A 63 -8.80 -0.73 -5.93
CA MET A 63 -9.51 -1.56 -6.90
C MET A 63 -8.55 -2.08 -7.96
N GLY A 64 -8.66 -3.34 -8.33
CA GLY A 64 -7.84 -3.96 -9.37
C GLY A 64 -8.19 -5.44 -9.56
N ASN A 65 -7.28 -6.17 -10.18
CA ASN A 65 -7.43 -7.60 -10.42
C ASN A 65 -6.20 -8.37 -9.97
N TYR A 66 -6.44 -9.60 -9.55
CA TYR A 66 -5.41 -10.61 -9.32
C TYR A 66 -5.50 -11.69 -10.39
N THR A 67 -4.35 -12.20 -10.79
CA THR A 67 -4.22 -13.41 -11.61
C THR A 67 -3.20 -14.32 -10.96
N LYS A 68 -3.62 -15.50 -10.52
CA LYS A 68 -2.75 -16.50 -9.87
C LYS A 68 -1.88 -15.91 -8.75
N GLY A 69 -2.50 -15.14 -7.87
CA GLY A 69 -1.86 -14.54 -6.68
C GLY A 69 -1.12 -13.23 -6.93
N LYS A 70 -0.98 -12.77 -8.18
CA LYS A 70 -0.28 -11.53 -8.53
C LYS A 70 -1.26 -10.44 -8.94
N LYS A 71 -0.98 -9.19 -8.55
CA LYS A 71 -1.70 -8.03 -9.06
C LYS A 71 -1.40 -7.87 -10.53
N THR A 72 -2.44 -7.66 -11.35
CA THR A 72 -2.33 -7.50 -12.82
C THR A 72 -3.12 -6.30 -13.29
N GLY A 73 -2.75 -5.76 -14.44
CA GLY A 73 -3.41 -4.62 -15.05
C GLY A 73 -3.27 -3.33 -14.25
N SER A 74 -4.17 -2.41 -14.54
CA SER A 74 -4.19 -1.10 -13.89
C SER A 74 -4.99 -1.13 -12.60
N TRP A 75 -4.33 -0.79 -11.49
CA TRP A 75 -4.96 -0.60 -10.18
C TRP A 75 -5.22 0.88 -9.92
N ARG A 76 -6.35 1.16 -9.29
CA ARG A 76 -6.75 2.49 -8.85
C ARG A 76 -6.79 2.57 -7.34
N PHE A 77 -6.21 3.63 -6.80
CA PHE A 77 -6.13 3.87 -5.36
C PHE A 77 -6.74 5.24 -5.03
N TYR A 78 -7.53 5.26 -3.97
CA TYR A 78 -8.28 6.44 -3.56
C TYR A 78 -7.98 6.78 -2.09
N ASP A 79 -8.23 8.01 -1.71
CA ASP A 79 -8.27 8.41 -0.32
C ASP A 79 -9.60 8.00 0.35
N PRO A 80 -9.72 8.12 1.69
CA PRO A 80 -10.98 7.85 2.39
C PRO A 80 -12.15 8.75 2.00
N GLY A 81 -11.91 9.88 1.36
CA GLY A 81 -12.92 10.76 0.78
C GLY A 81 -13.41 10.35 -0.61
N GLY A 82 -12.75 9.36 -1.23
CA GLY A 82 -13.09 8.85 -2.57
C GLY A 82 -12.36 9.57 -3.72
N LYS A 83 -11.41 10.46 -3.43
CA LYS A 83 -10.60 11.13 -4.45
C LYS A 83 -9.56 10.16 -5.00
N LEU A 84 -9.44 10.08 -6.34
CA LEU A 84 -8.40 9.28 -6.99
C LEU A 84 -7.01 9.83 -6.64
N MET A 85 -6.19 8.98 -6.03
CA MET A 85 -4.84 9.32 -5.59
C MET A 85 -3.78 8.80 -6.53
N GLN A 86 -3.96 7.57 -7.07
CA GLN A 86 -2.94 6.94 -7.89
C GLN A 86 -3.55 5.93 -8.86
N ILE A 87 -2.96 5.81 -10.05
CA ILE A 87 -3.14 4.68 -10.97
C ILE A 87 -1.77 4.05 -11.21
N TYR A 88 -1.66 2.76 -10.92
CA TYR A 88 -0.44 1.99 -11.13
C TYR A 88 -0.71 0.77 -12.00
N ASP A 89 0.12 0.59 -13.04
CA ASP A 89 0.07 -0.55 -13.96
C ASP A 89 1.06 -1.62 -13.47
N TYR A 90 0.52 -2.73 -12.95
CA TYR A 90 1.33 -3.82 -12.39
C TYR A 90 1.97 -4.71 -13.45
N ASP A 91 1.40 -4.77 -14.67
CA ASP A 91 1.98 -5.58 -15.76
C ASP A 91 3.25 -4.93 -16.28
N ASN A 92 3.26 -3.59 -16.37
CA ASN A 92 4.39 -2.81 -16.87
C ASN A 92 5.21 -2.15 -15.76
N HIS A 93 4.87 -2.36 -14.48
CA HIS A 93 5.49 -1.70 -13.31
C HIS A 93 5.56 -0.18 -13.47
N GLN A 94 4.48 0.44 -13.95
CA GLN A 94 4.46 1.85 -14.31
C GLN A 94 3.44 2.66 -13.53
N LEU A 95 3.90 3.79 -12.98
CA LEU A 95 3.03 4.83 -12.44
C LEU A 95 2.37 5.58 -13.61
N LYS A 96 1.04 5.46 -13.74
CA LYS A 96 0.25 6.14 -14.78
C LYS A 96 -0.29 7.48 -14.32
N TYR A 97 -0.59 7.60 -13.02
CA TYR A 97 -1.13 8.82 -12.42
C TYR A 97 -0.75 8.89 -10.94
N GLU A 98 -0.43 10.08 -10.48
CA GLU A 98 -0.24 10.44 -9.07
C GLU A 98 -0.90 11.80 -8.82
N ALA A 99 -1.82 11.85 -7.87
CA ALA A 99 -2.47 13.10 -7.47
C ALA A 99 -1.46 14.06 -6.84
N LYS A 100 -1.53 15.33 -7.25
CA LYS A 100 -0.72 16.39 -6.65
C LYS A 100 -0.94 16.44 -5.14
N GLU A 101 0.14 16.65 -4.42
CA GLU A 101 0.16 16.86 -2.99
C GLU A 101 0.24 18.36 -2.74
N TYR A 102 -0.63 18.87 -1.88
CA TYR A 102 -0.60 20.26 -1.51
C TYR A 102 0.30 20.41 -0.29
N THR A 103 1.32 21.26 -0.39
CA THR A 103 2.20 21.60 0.74
C THR A 103 1.40 22.23 1.86
N GLY A 104 1.60 21.75 3.10
CA GLY A 104 0.97 22.28 4.30
C GLY A 104 -0.28 21.55 4.78
N THR A 105 -0.89 20.69 3.96
CA THR A 105 -2.08 19.89 4.35
C THR A 105 -1.78 18.39 4.38
N SER A 106 -0.60 17.96 3.92
CA SER A 106 -0.22 16.55 3.88
C SER A 106 0.49 16.12 5.16
N ASP A 107 0.12 14.95 5.67
CA ASP A 107 0.86 14.29 6.76
C ASP A 107 2.14 13.60 6.27
N PHE A 108 2.44 13.68 4.98
CA PHE A 108 3.62 13.10 4.36
C PHE A 108 4.69 14.16 4.13
N TYR A 109 5.91 13.86 4.59
CA TYR A 109 7.10 14.67 4.36
C TYR A 109 8.18 13.81 3.74
N TYR A 110 8.95 14.40 2.83
CA TYR A 110 10.01 13.69 2.10
C TYR A 110 11.34 14.41 2.34
N THR A 111 12.38 13.66 2.71
CA THR A 111 13.71 14.20 2.95
C THR A 111 14.77 13.37 2.25
N ILE A 112 15.87 14.03 1.94
CA ILE A 112 17.11 13.41 1.45
C ILE A 112 18.28 13.94 2.28
N ASP A 113 19.36 13.15 2.36
CA ASP A 113 20.56 13.51 3.12
C ASP A 113 21.61 14.19 2.22
N LYS A 114 21.17 15.07 1.32
CA LYS A 114 22.05 15.84 0.43
C LYS A 114 21.62 17.31 0.41
N GLU A 115 22.59 18.19 0.27
CA GLU A 115 22.32 19.58 -0.06
C GLU A 115 21.75 19.68 -1.47
N ILE A 116 20.76 20.55 -1.66
CA ILE A 116 20.04 20.75 -2.90
C ILE A 116 20.34 22.16 -3.38
N ALA A 117 20.82 22.29 -4.61
CA ALA A 117 20.94 23.57 -5.29
C ALA A 117 19.63 23.96 -5.97
N ASP A 118 19.38 25.24 -6.18
CA ASP A 118 18.16 25.76 -6.84
C ASP A 118 17.96 25.22 -8.25
N THR A 119 19.02 24.74 -8.89
CA THR A 119 18.99 24.16 -10.25
C THR A 119 18.70 22.66 -10.27
N ASP A 120 18.69 21.99 -9.11
CA ASP A 120 18.51 20.55 -9.01
C ASP A 120 17.06 20.15 -9.27
N ARG A 121 16.91 19.04 -10.00
CA ARG A 121 15.63 18.39 -10.22
C ARG A 121 15.48 17.20 -9.28
N ILE A 122 14.56 17.33 -8.34
CA ILE A 122 14.27 16.29 -7.34
C ILE A 122 12.94 15.63 -7.59
N THR A 123 12.87 14.30 -7.42
CA THR A 123 11.62 13.57 -7.30
C THR A 123 11.51 12.95 -5.92
N LYS A 124 10.28 12.75 -5.44
CA LYS A 124 10.01 12.04 -4.19
C LYS A 124 9.94 10.53 -4.41
N PRO A 125 10.20 9.71 -3.37
CA PRO A 125 9.95 8.28 -3.43
C PRO A 125 8.43 8.02 -3.49
N ILE A 126 8.01 7.00 -4.27
CA ILE A 126 6.59 6.68 -4.46
C ILE A 126 6.34 5.21 -4.13
N LYS A 127 5.29 4.95 -3.35
CA LYS A 127 4.76 3.63 -3.08
C LYS A 127 3.60 3.32 -4.02
N ALA A 128 3.62 2.18 -4.70
CA ALA A 128 2.43 1.69 -5.37
C ALA A 128 1.35 1.36 -4.33
N GLY A 129 0.16 1.97 -4.48
CA GLY A 129 -0.91 1.85 -3.49
C GLY A 129 -1.50 3.20 -3.04
N GLY A 130 -0.92 4.31 -3.52
CA GLY A 130 -1.30 5.67 -3.13
C GLY A 130 -0.99 5.98 -1.67
N ARG A 131 -1.20 7.24 -1.27
CA ARG A 131 -0.85 7.75 0.07
C ARG A 131 -1.73 7.23 1.22
N TYR A 132 -2.82 6.53 0.93
CA TYR A 132 -3.63 5.90 1.97
C TYR A 132 -3.42 4.38 2.00
N TYR A 133 -3.93 3.66 0.99
CA TYR A 133 -3.94 2.19 0.97
C TYR A 133 -2.53 1.59 0.99
N GLY A 134 -1.58 2.16 0.25
CA GLY A 134 -0.21 1.65 0.15
C GLY A 134 0.59 1.71 1.46
N TYR A 135 0.15 2.52 2.42
CA TYR A 135 0.84 2.68 3.71
C TYR A 135 0.13 2.02 4.89
N LEU A 136 -1.05 1.44 4.72
CA LEU A 136 -1.75 0.70 5.78
C LEU A 136 -0.92 -0.42 6.42
N PRO A 137 -0.09 -1.19 5.67
CA PRO A 137 0.76 -2.22 6.27
C PRO A 137 1.72 -1.68 7.33
N TYR A 138 2.29 -0.47 7.12
CA TYR A 138 3.24 0.11 8.07
C TYR A 138 2.55 0.57 9.36
N LEU A 139 1.36 1.16 9.25
CA LEU A 139 0.61 1.59 10.44
C LEU A 139 0.14 0.38 11.26
N GLY A 140 -0.24 -0.71 10.58
CA GLY A 140 -0.72 -1.94 11.23
C GLY A 140 0.34 -2.74 11.97
N MET A 141 1.62 -2.54 11.66
CA MET A 141 2.74 -3.27 12.29
C MET A 141 3.16 -2.72 13.65
N TYR A 142 2.78 -1.51 14.00
CA TYR A 142 3.18 -0.87 15.26
C TYR A 142 2.07 -0.91 16.30
N LYS A 143 2.48 -1.17 17.54
CA LYS A 143 1.69 -0.90 18.75
C LYS A 143 2.57 -0.28 19.81
N LEU A 144 1.98 0.58 20.65
CA LEU A 144 2.66 1.10 21.84
C LEU A 144 3.18 -0.06 22.70
N PRO A 145 4.39 0.06 23.28
CA PRO A 145 4.99 -0.97 24.10
C PRO A 145 4.41 -1.03 25.53
N PHE A 146 3.48 -0.16 25.88
CA PHE A 146 2.77 -0.14 27.17
C PHE A 146 1.26 -0.21 26.96
N ASN A 147 0.52 -0.52 28.04
CA ASN A 147 -0.93 -0.61 27.97
C ASN A 147 -1.58 0.79 27.88
N PRO A 148 -2.14 1.17 26.72
CA PRO A 148 -2.75 2.50 26.55
C PRO A 148 -4.03 2.69 27.37
N TYR A 149 -4.67 1.60 27.82
CA TYR A 149 -5.87 1.69 28.66
C TYR A 149 -5.55 2.11 30.10
N GLU A 150 -4.33 1.82 30.59
CA GLU A 150 -3.88 2.25 31.92
C GLU A 150 -3.42 3.71 31.92
N TYR A 151 -2.72 4.11 30.89
CA TYR A 151 -2.04 5.43 30.84
C TYR A 151 -2.74 6.43 29.93
N GLY A 152 -3.64 5.96 29.04
CA GLY A 152 -4.26 6.76 28.00
C GLY A 152 -3.34 7.04 26.83
N THR A 153 -3.91 7.48 25.71
CA THR A 153 -3.16 7.89 24.52
C THR A 153 -3.41 9.35 24.16
N TYR A 154 -4.06 10.08 25.04
CA TYR A 154 -4.38 11.49 24.80
C TYR A 154 -3.09 12.31 24.69
N GLY A 155 -2.98 13.05 23.57
CA GLY A 155 -1.76 13.83 23.28
C GLY A 155 -0.58 13.01 22.77
N CYS A 156 -0.76 11.72 22.47
CA CYS A 156 0.26 10.91 21.80
C CYS A 156 0.20 11.10 20.29
N VAL A 157 1.34 11.39 19.70
CA VAL A 157 1.55 11.46 18.25
C VAL A 157 2.70 10.54 17.86
N ALA A 158 2.70 10.06 16.64
CA ALA A 158 3.77 9.23 16.12
C ALA A 158 4.22 9.73 14.75
N VAL A 159 5.50 9.50 14.45
CA VAL A 159 6.07 9.68 13.12
C VAL A 159 6.63 8.35 12.66
N VAL A 160 6.09 7.84 11.58
CA VAL A 160 6.61 6.69 10.85
C VAL A 160 7.70 7.20 9.90
N GLU A 161 8.91 6.66 10.03
CA GLU A 161 10.03 6.93 9.14
C GLU A 161 10.36 5.69 8.31
N LEU A 162 10.29 5.83 6.99
CA LEU A 162 10.68 4.80 6.03
C LEU A 162 11.91 5.28 5.26
N LEU A 163 13.05 4.59 5.42
CA LEU A 163 14.27 4.84 4.64
C LEU A 163 14.22 4.01 3.36
N ILE A 164 14.29 4.68 2.22
CA ILE A 164 14.24 4.06 0.90
C ILE A 164 15.61 4.13 0.26
N SER A 165 16.14 2.98 -0.16
CA SER A 165 17.41 2.88 -0.87
C SER A 165 17.30 3.36 -2.33
N PRO A 166 18.43 3.65 -3.01
CA PRO A 166 18.41 3.99 -4.45
C PRO A 166 17.85 2.88 -5.34
N LEU A 167 17.83 1.64 -4.85
CA LEU A 167 17.21 0.50 -5.55
C LEU A 167 15.69 0.41 -5.33
N GLY A 168 15.08 1.41 -4.70
CA GLY A 168 13.65 1.40 -4.40
C GLY A 168 13.25 0.37 -3.32
N ARG A 169 14.18 0.00 -2.41
CA ARG A 169 13.90 -0.98 -1.35
C ARG A 169 13.77 -0.29 0.00
N LEU A 170 12.81 -0.74 0.81
CA LEU A 170 12.71 -0.35 2.21
C LEU A 170 13.96 -0.83 2.97
N ALA A 171 14.84 0.08 3.32
CA ALA A 171 16.08 -0.19 4.02
C ALA A 171 15.91 -0.15 5.55
N SER A 172 15.06 0.74 6.05
CA SER A 172 14.74 0.86 7.47
C SER A 172 13.30 1.33 7.68
N TYR A 173 12.71 0.89 8.77
CA TYR A 173 11.41 1.34 9.25
C TYR A 173 11.52 1.65 10.74
N LYS A 174 11.24 2.91 11.12
CA LYS A 174 11.25 3.37 12.50
C LYS A 174 9.92 4.05 12.83
N VAL A 175 9.53 3.98 14.08
CA VAL A 175 8.40 4.74 14.62
C VAL A 175 8.88 5.49 15.84
N ARG A 176 8.83 6.83 15.78
CA ARG A 176 9.01 7.69 16.95
C ARG A 176 7.65 8.05 17.49
N THR A 177 7.42 7.77 18.77
CA THR A 177 6.18 8.14 19.46
C THR A 177 6.49 9.10 20.58
N VAL A 178 5.72 10.18 20.63
CA VAL A 178 5.80 11.22 21.68
C VAL A 178 4.44 11.31 22.36
N CYS A 179 4.42 11.14 23.68
CA CYS A 179 3.23 11.30 24.52
C CYS A 179 3.55 12.33 25.59
N ASN A 180 3.15 13.57 25.39
CA ASN A 180 3.50 14.69 26.28
C ASN A 180 2.98 14.48 27.70
N THR A 181 1.82 13.89 27.87
CA THR A 181 1.21 13.62 29.18
C THR A 181 1.95 12.56 30.02
N LEU A 182 2.77 11.73 29.35
CA LEU A 182 3.48 10.60 29.98
C LEU A 182 5.00 10.81 29.98
N GLU A 183 5.50 11.95 29.52
CA GLU A 183 6.94 12.22 29.31
C GLU A 183 7.62 11.11 28.48
N TYR A 184 6.86 10.47 27.58
CA TYR A 184 7.34 9.39 26.73
C TYR A 184 7.77 9.92 25.37
N ASP A 185 9.06 9.73 25.03
CA ASP A 185 9.62 10.02 23.69
C ASP A 185 10.58 8.88 23.32
N GLN A 186 10.11 7.97 22.48
CA GLN A 186 10.88 6.79 22.10
C GLN A 186 10.82 6.55 20.61
N SER A 187 11.95 6.06 20.07
CA SER A 187 12.07 5.63 18.68
C SER A 187 12.36 4.14 18.60
N ILE A 188 11.48 3.39 17.94
CA ILE A 188 11.57 1.94 17.82
C ILE A 188 11.86 1.60 16.35
N THR A 189 12.93 0.83 16.13
CA THR A 189 13.24 0.26 14.80
C THR A 189 12.48 -1.04 14.62
N MET A 190 11.68 -1.10 13.57
CA MET A 190 10.83 -2.24 13.25
C MET A 190 11.55 -3.21 12.31
N ASN A 191 11.19 -4.49 12.40
CA ASN A 191 11.77 -5.51 11.53
C ASN A 191 11.16 -5.46 10.11
N THR A 192 11.90 -4.96 9.14
CA THR A 192 11.44 -4.85 7.75
C THR A 192 11.21 -6.19 7.06
N LYS A 193 11.76 -7.30 7.58
CA LYS A 193 11.56 -8.64 7.00
C LYS A 193 10.15 -9.19 7.22
N LEU A 194 9.37 -8.60 8.14
CA LEU A 194 7.99 -9.00 8.40
C LEU A 194 7.02 -8.48 7.33
N PHE A 195 7.42 -7.51 6.53
CA PHE A 195 6.61 -7.05 5.40
C PHE A 195 6.67 -8.00 4.22
N LYS A 196 5.55 -8.08 3.48
CA LYS A 196 5.52 -8.75 2.18
C LYS A 196 6.50 -8.08 1.22
N GLU A 197 6.95 -8.82 0.21
CA GLU A 197 7.88 -8.29 -0.79
C GLU A 197 7.35 -7.02 -1.47
N GLU A 198 6.07 -7.00 -1.84
CA GLU A 198 5.43 -5.84 -2.47
C GLU A 198 5.41 -4.60 -1.55
N ASP A 199 5.34 -4.80 -0.23
CA ASP A 199 5.35 -3.69 0.74
C ASP A 199 6.75 -3.12 0.94
N ARG A 200 7.80 -3.83 0.55
CA ARG A 200 9.19 -3.36 0.60
C ARG A 200 9.67 -2.68 -0.68
N GLN A 201 8.80 -2.56 -1.70
CA GLN A 201 9.13 -1.97 -3.00
C GLN A 201 8.56 -0.56 -3.16
N PHE A 202 9.38 0.33 -3.70
CA PHE A 202 9.09 1.73 -4.00
C PHE A 202 9.68 2.11 -5.36
N ILE A 203 9.16 3.15 -5.98
CA ILE A 203 9.88 3.92 -6.98
C ILE A 203 10.82 4.84 -6.18
N PRO A 204 12.16 4.79 -6.37
CA PRO A 204 13.09 5.60 -5.59
C PRO A 204 12.97 7.09 -5.92
N ALA A 205 13.37 7.93 -4.99
CA ALA A 205 13.62 9.35 -5.28
C ALA A 205 14.80 9.49 -6.24
N THR A 206 14.80 10.55 -7.03
CA THR A 206 15.93 10.88 -7.90
C THR A 206 16.39 12.31 -7.67
N LEU A 207 17.70 12.54 -7.83
CA LEU A 207 18.31 13.85 -7.93
C LEU A 207 18.98 13.96 -9.30
N ASN A 208 18.50 14.88 -10.14
CA ASN A 208 18.95 15.04 -11.52
C ASN A 208 18.83 13.77 -12.39
N GLY A 209 17.82 12.93 -12.07
CA GLY A 209 17.59 11.65 -12.74
C GLY A 209 18.29 10.44 -12.10
N GLU A 210 19.27 10.66 -11.22
CA GLU A 210 19.98 9.58 -10.53
C GLU A 210 19.25 9.16 -9.25
N PRO A 211 19.00 7.85 -9.04
CA PRO A 211 18.36 7.35 -7.84
C PRO A 211 19.17 7.65 -6.58
N ILE A 212 18.50 8.12 -5.54
CA ILE A 212 19.13 8.49 -4.27
C ILE A 212 18.44 7.87 -3.06
N VAL A 213 19.16 7.82 -1.94
CA VAL A 213 18.58 7.52 -0.62
C VAL A 213 17.61 8.63 -0.24
N SER A 214 16.45 8.25 0.26
CA SER A 214 15.41 9.20 0.67
C SER A 214 14.61 8.67 1.86
N ARG A 215 13.93 9.56 2.58
CA ARG A 215 13.01 9.20 3.67
C ARG A 215 11.61 9.67 3.36
N ILE A 216 10.65 8.85 3.77
CA ILE A 216 9.25 9.21 3.87
C ILE A 216 8.93 9.30 5.36
N LEU A 217 8.48 10.45 5.81
CA LEU A 217 8.00 10.68 7.17
C LEU A 217 6.48 10.82 7.12
N ILE A 218 5.78 10.04 7.94
CA ILE A 218 4.31 10.06 7.99
C ILE A 218 3.90 10.41 9.41
N ARG A 219 3.20 11.53 9.57
CA ARG A 219 2.59 11.91 10.85
C ARG A 219 1.34 11.07 11.08
N CYS A 220 1.24 10.48 12.25
CA CYS A 220 0.15 9.62 12.65
C CYS A 220 -0.35 10.00 14.03
N GLN A 221 -1.64 9.73 14.27
CA GLN A 221 -2.19 9.73 15.62
C GLN A 221 -2.12 8.31 16.20
N VAL A 222 -1.96 8.25 17.52
CA VAL A 222 -2.01 6.99 18.25
C VAL A 222 -3.45 6.73 18.69
N LYS A 223 -3.99 5.59 18.31
CA LYS A 223 -5.34 5.16 18.68
C LYS A 223 -5.40 4.72 20.16
N GLN A 224 -6.61 4.62 20.70
CA GLN A 224 -6.84 4.13 22.07
C GLN A 224 -6.31 2.71 22.30
N ASP A 225 -6.23 1.87 21.26
CA ASP A 225 -5.67 0.52 21.34
C ASP A 225 -4.14 0.48 21.19
N GLY A 226 -3.48 1.65 21.12
CA GLY A 226 -2.03 1.81 20.93
C GLY A 226 -1.53 1.63 19.50
N GLY A 227 -2.40 1.32 18.55
CA GLY A 227 -2.05 1.27 17.14
C GLY A 227 -1.97 2.66 16.51
N LEU A 228 -1.54 2.73 15.25
CA LEU A 228 -1.47 3.97 14.48
C LEU A 228 -2.63 4.12 13.51
N GLU A 229 -3.03 5.36 13.26
CA GLU A 229 -3.86 5.74 12.11
C GLU A 229 -3.41 7.09 11.55
N PHE A 230 -3.76 7.36 10.29
CA PHE A 230 -3.53 8.67 9.70
C PHE A 230 -4.28 9.75 10.49
N ILE A 231 -3.68 10.95 10.58
CA ILE A 231 -4.37 12.11 11.14
C ILE A 231 -5.55 12.41 10.22
N ARG A 232 -6.73 12.54 10.78
CA ARG A 232 -7.94 12.90 10.02
C ARG A 232 -7.97 14.41 9.86
N GLU A 233 -8.10 14.87 8.63
CA GLU A 233 -8.54 16.22 8.34
C GLU A 233 -9.99 16.45 8.74
#